data_b331c8cc9da4039a2eecfa61643f89f0
#
_entry.id   b331c8cc9da4039a2eecfa61643f89f0
#
_cell.length_a   1.000
_cell.length_b   1.000
_cell.length_c   1.000
_cell.angle_alpha   90.00
_cell.angle_beta   90.00
_cell.angle_gamma   90.00
#
_symmetry.space_group_name_H-M   'P 1'
#
loop_
_entity.id
_entity.type
_entity.pdbx_description
1 polymer ?
#
loop_
_entity_poly.entity_id
_entity_poly.type
_entity_poly.pdbx_seq_one_letter_code
_entity_poly.pdbx_strand_id
1 'polypeptide(L)'
;MKRAKAWLLLGLYRLLSLGLTPFWLVLLLVRLAQAKEDPRRLGERLGWPSRRRPAGPLLWFHAASVGELNSLLPVLRELGQGAGAPVLLVTTVTRTSAALAGRVLPPAAIHQYVPIDHWLALLPFRCYWRPCLGVLAEAELWPELVQAMPHLHLINARMSQRSYLRHRRFPVYAGWLLARVEVCLAQSQADAERFRRLGARDVSALGSTKLDADPPPVNSVHLELVQQVFAGRSVLLLASSHAGEERQWLEAWVENKLTQHPFGLLLAPRHPQRAQEVLAQARELGLSAALWSDLAGGGLAPNPDVLVADVIGEMGTWISAAAVVVMGGSFYPQDRALGGQNPLEPVALGRPVLCGPDMANFSDLLEPLLAAGCLQQCADVAAALAAALPLLVQPLPQRHGEGLRLRGPSQLLASLLLKQCR
;
A
#
# COMPACT_ATOMS: atom_id res chain seq x y z
N MET A 1 -7.24 -32.27 25.06
CA MET A 1 -8.31 -31.27 25.26
C MET A 1 -8.32 -30.12 24.23
N LYS A 2 -7.23 -29.41 23.99
CA LYS A 2 -7.20 -28.26 23.01
C LYS A 2 -7.51 -28.66 21.57
N ARG A 3 -7.02 -29.80 21.06
CA ARG A 3 -7.28 -30.30 19.69
C ARG A 3 -8.75 -30.66 19.45
N ALA A 4 -9.40 -31.37 20.41
CA ALA A 4 -10.81 -31.73 20.29
C ALA A 4 -11.73 -30.49 20.21
N LYS A 5 -11.48 -29.46 21.04
CA LYS A 5 -12.22 -28.20 20.99
C LYS A 5 -12.03 -27.46 19.64
N ALA A 6 -10.84 -27.54 19.07
CA ALA A 6 -10.54 -26.93 17.76
C ALA A 6 -11.33 -27.61 16.63
N TRP A 7 -11.39 -28.95 16.61
CA TRP A 7 -12.19 -29.71 15.64
C TRP A 7 -13.69 -29.46 15.79
N LEU A 8 -14.16 -29.30 17.01
CA LEU A 8 -15.57 -28.99 17.31
C LEU A 8 -15.92 -27.58 16.77
N LEU A 9 -15.04 -26.59 16.97
CA LEU A 9 -15.23 -25.23 16.44
C LEU A 9 -15.24 -25.23 14.91
N LEU A 10 -14.35 -25.98 14.27
CA LEU A 10 -14.35 -26.10 12.80
C LEU A 10 -15.61 -26.79 12.29
N GLY A 11 -16.04 -27.87 12.95
CA GLY A 11 -17.27 -28.57 12.61
C GLY A 11 -18.49 -27.65 12.73
N LEU A 12 -18.61 -26.91 13.84
CA LEU A 12 -19.66 -25.92 14.03
C LEU A 12 -19.62 -24.81 12.98
N TYR A 13 -18.45 -24.27 12.70
CA TYR A 13 -18.26 -23.27 11.64
C TYR A 13 -18.73 -23.81 10.27
N ARG A 14 -18.35 -25.04 9.91
CA ARG A 14 -18.75 -25.68 8.66
C ARG A 14 -20.25 -25.93 8.56
N LEU A 15 -20.89 -26.36 9.65
CA LEU A 15 -22.34 -26.53 9.72
C LEU A 15 -23.07 -25.20 9.53
N LEU A 16 -22.62 -24.16 10.24
CA LEU A 16 -23.17 -22.81 10.07
C LEU A 16 -22.95 -22.26 8.65
N SER A 17 -21.75 -22.42 8.12
CA SER A 17 -21.39 -22.01 6.77
C SER A 17 -22.23 -22.74 5.72
N LEU A 18 -22.51 -24.05 5.91
CA LEU A 18 -23.38 -24.81 5.03
C LEU A 18 -24.83 -24.29 5.06
N GLY A 19 -25.36 -24.00 6.26
CA GLY A 19 -26.68 -23.38 6.40
C GLY A 19 -26.78 -21.98 5.78
N LEU A 20 -25.67 -21.24 5.77
CA LEU A 20 -25.57 -19.91 5.18
C LEU A 20 -25.20 -19.93 3.69
N THR A 21 -25.05 -21.09 3.06
CA THR A 21 -24.71 -21.19 1.62
C THR A 21 -25.65 -20.39 0.73
N PRO A 22 -27.01 -20.43 0.89
CA PRO A 22 -27.91 -19.62 0.08
C PRO A 22 -27.65 -18.12 0.24
N PHE A 23 -27.33 -17.66 1.45
CA PHE A 23 -26.99 -16.26 1.73
C PHE A 23 -25.69 -15.85 0.98
N TRP A 24 -24.67 -16.68 1.00
CA TRP A 24 -23.43 -16.41 0.26
C TRP A 24 -23.65 -16.32 -1.24
N LEU A 25 -24.48 -17.19 -1.81
CA LEU A 25 -24.84 -17.14 -3.24
C LEU A 25 -25.60 -15.86 -3.58
N VAL A 26 -26.60 -15.48 -2.76
CA VAL A 26 -27.33 -14.22 -2.94
C VAL A 26 -26.40 -13.02 -2.82
N LEU A 27 -25.51 -13.01 -1.82
CA LEU A 27 -24.54 -11.93 -1.67
C LEU A 27 -23.62 -11.82 -2.90
N LEU A 28 -23.19 -12.95 -3.46
CA LEU A 28 -22.36 -12.98 -4.66
C LEU A 28 -23.12 -12.41 -5.87
N LEU A 29 -24.39 -12.73 -6.02
CA LEU A 29 -25.26 -12.18 -7.08
C LEU A 29 -25.48 -10.67 -6.90
N VAL A 30 -25.72 -10.21 -5.68
CA VAL A 30 -25.86 -8.77 -5.36
C VAL A 30 -24.56 -8.03 -5.69
N ARG A 31 -23.41 -8.59 -5.30
CA ARG A 31 -22.10 -8.00 -5.63
C ARG A 31 -21.85 -7.97 -7.13
N LEU A 32 -22.30 -9.00 -7.87
CA LEU A 32 -22.24 -9.04 -9.33
C LEU A 32 -23.08 -7.92 -9.95
N ALA A 33 -24.33 -7.76 -9.48
CA ALA A 33 -25.22 -6.68 -9.93
C ALA A 33 -24.67 -5.28 -9.62
N GLN A 34 -23.94 -5.13 -8.51
CA GLN A 34 -23.23 -3.89 -8.15
C GLN A 34 -21.90 -3.69 -8.89
N ALA A 35 -21.57 -4.50 -9.90
CA ALA A 35 -20.30 -4.49 -10.63
C ALA A 35 -19.04 -4.63 -9.72
N LYS A 36 -19.19 -5.22 -8.53
CA LYS A 36 -18.10 -5.51 -7.59
C LYS A 36 -17.42 -6.84 -7.84
N GLU A 37 -18.00 -7.69 -8.69
CA GLU A 37 -17.45 -8.98 -9.14
C GLU A 37 -17.24 -8.97 -10.66
N ASP A 38 -16.32 -9.81 -11.13
CA ASP A 38 -16.09 -10.01 -12.56
C ASP A 38 -16.93 -11.22 -13.04
N PRO A 39 -17.94 -11.02 -13.93
CA PRO A 39 -18.82 -12.10 -14.38
C PRO A 39 -18.07 -13.22 -15.08
N ARG A 40 -16.96 -12.92 -15.79
CA ARG A 40 -16.16 -13.91 -16.52
C ARG A 40 -15.31 -14.79 -15.60
N ARG A 41 -15.09 -14.33 -14.36
CA ARG A 41 -14.22 -14.98 -13.36
C ARG A 41 -14.98 -15.42 -12.11
N LEU A 42 -16.31 -15.46 -12.16
CA LEU A 42 -17.16 -15.80 -11.03
C LEU A 42 -16.91 -17.23 -10.53
N GLY A 43 -16.57 -18.16 -11.43
CA GLY A 43 -16.21 -19.54 -11.07
C GLY A 43 -15.03 -19.64 -10.12
N GLU A 44 -14.10 -18.67 -10.12
CA GLU A 44 -12.97 -18.65 -9.19
C GLU A 44 -13.44 -18.47 -7.75
N ARG A 45 -14.54 -17.73 -7.51
CA ARG A 45 -15.18 -17.59 -6.19
C ARG A 45 -15.74 -18.90 -5.65
N LEU A 46 -16.06 -19.81 -6.53
CA LEU A 46 -16.55 -21.17 -6.22
C LEU A 46 -15.43 -22.21 -6.21
N GLY A 47 -14.18 -21.76 -6.34
CA GLY A 47 -13.00 -22.61 -6.30
C GLY A 47 -12.61 -23.23 -7.65
N TRP A 48 -13.29 -22.89 -8.75
CA TRP A 48 -12.96 -23.39 -10.08
C TRP A 48 -11.82 -22.56 -10.70
N PRO A 49 -10.74 -23.22 -11.15
CA PRO A 49 -9.60 -22.51 -11.73
C PRO A 49 -9.93 -21.97 -13.12
N SER A 50 -9.52 -20.73 -13.41
CA SER A 50 -9.62 -20.13 -14.76
C SER A 50 -8.31 -20.25 -15.55
N ARG A 51 -7.26 -20.80 -14.95
CA ARG A 51 -5.93 -20.98 -15.54
C ARG A 51 -5.45 -22.41 -15.36
N ARG A 52 -4.60 -22.90 -16.27
CA ARG A 52 -3.92 -24.19 -16.10
C ARG A 52 -2.83 -24.06 -15.03
N ARG A 53 -2.74 -25.07 -14.17
CA ARG A 53 -1.66 -25.21 -13.21
C ARG A 53 -0.36 -25.56 -13.94
N PRO A 54 0.71 -24.77 -13.83
CA PRO A 54 2.03 -25.15 -14.34
C PRO A 54 2.63 -26.32 -13.52
N ALA A 55 3.62 -26.97 -14.10
CA ALA A 55 4.42 -27.97 -13.37
C ALA A 55 5.34 -27.28 -12.35
N GLY A 56 5.70 -28.02 -11.32
CA GLY A 56 6.64 -27.57 -10.29
C GLY A 56 6.00 -27.21 -8.95
N PRO A 57 6.84 -26.83 -7.95
CA PRO A 57 6.39 -26.41 -6.65
C PRO A 57 5.62 -25.07 -6.76
N LEU A 58 4.50 -24.97 -6.02
CA LEU A 58 3.63 -23.81 -6.08
C LEU A 58 3.48 -23.19 -4.70
N LEU A 59 3.80 -21.90 -4.62
CA LEU A 59 3.58 -21.06 -3.45
C LEU A 59 2.27 -20.28 -3.64
N TRP A 60 1.36 -20.38 -2.65
CA TRP A 60 0.07 -19.67 -2.69
C TRP A 60 0.10 -18.46 -1.77
N PHE A 61 0.08 -17.28 -2.37
CA PHE A 61 -0.01 -15.98 -1.69
C PHE A 61 -1.45 -15.47 -1.69
N HIS A 62 -1.89 -14.89 -0.56
CA HIS A 62 -3.17 -14.21 -0.48
C HIS A 62 -3.01 -12.80 0.05
N ALA A 63 -3.63 -11.85 -0.65
CA ALA A 63 -3.75 -10.44 -0.30
C ALA A 63 -5.20 -9.97 -0.51
N ALA A 64 -5.90 -9.54 0.52
CA ALA A 64 -7.29 -9.13 0.42
C ALA A 64 -7.46 -7.77 -0.27
N SER A 65 -6.49 -6.88 -0.15
CA SER A 65 -6.53 -5.48 -0.59
C SER A 65 -5.38 -5.10 -1.53
N VAL A 66 -5.50 -3.92 -2.16
CA VAL A 66 -4.43 -3.29 -2.94
C VAL A 66 -3.18 -3.04 -2.07
N GLY A 67 -3.38 -2.57 -0.83
CA GLY A 67 -2.28 -2.30 0.10
C GLY A 67 -1.49 -3.56 0.47
N GLU A 68 -2.19 -4.66 0.73
CA GLU A 68 -1.58 -5.96 1.01
C GLU A 68 -0.87 -6.53 -0.22
N LEU A 69 -1.48 -6.42 -1.42
CA LEU A 69 -0.82 -6.84 -2.65
C LEU A 69 0.49 -6.08 -2.87
N ASN A 70 0.48 -4.76 -2.70
CA ASN A 70 1.69 -3.94 -2.81
C ASN A 70 2.76 -4.36 -1.80
N SER A 71 2.38 -4.75 -0.59
CA SER A 71 3.33 -5.24 0.41
C SER A 71 3.95 -6.60 0.04
N LEU A 72 3.27 -7.43 -0.75
CA LEU A 72 3.79 -8.70 -1.24
C LEU A 72 4.71 -8.56 -2.46
N LEU A 73 4.55 -7.51 -3.27
CA LEU A 73 5.26 -7.37 -4.56
C LEU A 73 6.79 -7.50 -4.44
N PRO A 74 7.46 -6.87 -3.47
CA PRO A 74 8.91 -7.04 -3.34
C PRO A 74 9.33 -8.50 -3.14
N VAL A 75 8.60 -9.23 -2.28
CA VAL A 75 8.85 -10.66 -2.03
C VAL A 75 8.56 -11.51 -3.28
N LEU A 76 7.45 -11.23 -3.98
CA LEU A 76 7.07 -11.95 -5.20
C LEU A 76 8.08 -11.76 -6.32
N ARG A 77 8.67 -10.57 -6.44
CA ARG A 77 9.72 -10.28 -7.42
C ARG A 77 11.00 -11.04 -7.12
N GLU A 78 11.45 -11.03 -5.86
CA GLU A 78 12.62 -11.81 -5.43
C GLU A 78 12.43 -13.32 -5.70
N LEU A 79 11.24 -13.86 -5.41
CA LEU A 79 10.91 -15.27 -5.65
C LEU A 79 10.78 -15.62 -7.14
N GLY A 80 10.36 -14.67 -7.96
CA GLY A 80 10.17 -14.87 -9.41
C GLY A 80 11.46 -14.77 -10.22
N GLN A 81 12.60 -14.50 -9.59
CA GLN A 81 13.90 -14.36 -10.24
C GLN A 81 14.66 -15.69 -10.27
N GLY A 82 15.35 -15.96 -11.38
CA GLY A 82 16.29 -17.08 -11.52
C GLY A 82 15.70 -18.35 -12.11
N ALA A 83 16.60 -19.23 -12.57
CA ALA A 83 16.24 -20.55 -13.10
C ALA A 83 15.77 -21.45 -11.94
N GLY A 84 14.59 -22.04 -12.09
CA GLY A 84 13.99 -22.89 -11.04
C GLY A 84 13.12 -22.13 -10.03
N ALA A 85 12.73 -20.88 -10.31
CA ALA A 85 11.75 -20.15 -9.53
C ALA A 85 10.45 -20.96 -9.36
N PRO A 86 9.82 -20.95 -8.15
CA PRO A 86 8.56 -21.63 -7.93
C PRO A 86 7.41 -20.96 -8.70
N VAL A 87 6.34 -21.70 -8.91
CA VAL A 87 5.09 -21.12 -9.44
C VAL A 87 4.47 -20.26 -8.34
N LEU A 88 4.18 -19.00 -8.64
CA LEU A 88 3.56 -18.07 -7.73
C LEU A 88 2.07 -17.95 -8.04
N LEU A 89 1.22 -18.46 -7.15
CA LEU A 89 -0.22 -18.25 -7.21
C LEU A 89 -0.60 -17.13 -6.27
N VAL A 90 -1.13 -16.04 -6.81
CA VAL A 90 -1.55 -14.87 -6.03
C VAL A 90 -3.06 -14.74 -6.07
N THR A 91 -3.70 -14.74 -4.91
CA THR A 91 -5.15 -14.56 -4.81
C THR A 91 -5.50 -13.23 -4.18
N THR A 92 -6.53 -12.56 -4.74
CA THR A 92 -7.05 -11.30 -4.19
C THR A 92 -8.58 -11.31 -4.06
N VAL A 93 -9.13 -10.31 -3.35
CA VAL A 93 -10.58 -10.23 -3.08
C VAL A 93 -11.29 -9.27 -4.03
N THR A 94 -10.71 -8.10 -4.35
CA THR A 94 -11.43 -7.03 -5.05
C THR A 94 -11.07 -6.92 -6.53
N ARG A 95 -11.97 -6.35 -7.35
CA ARG A 95 -11.69 -6.07 -8.76
C ARG A 95 -10.51 -5.11 -8.93
N THR A 96 -10.37 -4.13 -8.04
CA THR A 96 -9.25 -3.18 -8.06
C THR A 96 -7.91 -3.86 -7.81
N SER A 97 -7.83 -4.76 -6.80
CA SER A 97 -6.62 -5.54 -6.55
C SER A 97 -6.31 -6.54 -7.68
N ALA A 98 -7.35 -7.12 -8.32
CA ALA A 98 -7.16 -7.98 -9.48
C ALA A 98 -6.66 -7.21 -10.71
N ALA A 99 -7.18 -6.01 -10.97
CA ALA A 99 -6.70 -5.14 -12.04
C ALA A 99 -5.25 -4.70 -11.82
N LEU A 100 -4.90 -4.37 -10.58
CA LEU A 100 -3.51 -4.07 -10.21
C LEU A 100 -2.62 -5.31 -10.42
N ALA A 101 -3.03 -6.48 -9.92
CA ALA A 101 -2.29 -7.72 -10.08
C ALA A 101 -1.95 -8.02 -11.55
N GLY A 102 -2.88 -7.79 -12.47
CA GLY A 102 -2.66 -7.95 -13.91
C GLY A 102 -1.60 -7.02 -14.51
N ARG A 103 -1.21 -5.96 -13.80
CA ARG A 103 -0.22 -4.97 -14.27
C ARG A 103 1.15 -5.14 -13.61
N VAL A 104 1.18 -5.55 -12.33
CA VAL A 104 2.39 -5.44 -11.49
C VAL A 104 2.99 -6.77 -11.08
N LEU A 105 2.27 -7.89 -11.23
CA LEU A 105 2.80 -9.21 -10.89
C LEU A 105 3.91 -9.63 -11.86
N PRO A 106 4.92 -10.38 -11.39
CA PRO A 106 5.91 -11.00 -12.25
C PRO A 106 5.23 -11.85 -13.35
N PRO A 107 5.79 -11.95 -14.56
CA PRO A 107 5.17 -12.68 -15.68
C PRO A 107 4.87 -14.16 -15.38
N ALA A 108 5.66 -14.79 -14.51
CA ALA A 108 5.47 -16.18 -14.07
C ALA A 108 4.39 -16.36 -13.00
N ALA A 109 3.87 -15.28 -12.44
CA ALA A 109 2.84 -15.34 -11.41
C ALA A 109 1.44 -15.49 -12.00
N ILE A 110 0.61 -16.30 -11.35
CA ILE A 110 -0.78 -16.54 -11.72
C ILE A 110 -1.67 -15.79 -10.72
N HIS A 111 -2.58 -14.97 -11.23
CA HIS A 111 -3.59 -14.33 -10.42
C HIS A 111 -4.94 -15.05 -10.52
N GLN A 112 -5.55 -15.27 -9.34
CA GLN A 112 -6.92 -15.78 -9.18
C GLN A 112 -7.67 -14.94 -8.16
N TYR A 113 -9.01 -14.87 -8.27
CA TYR A 113 -9.80 -14.46 -7.12
C TYR A 113 -9.77 -15.54 -6.05
N VAL A 114 -9.67 -15.15 -4.78
CA VAL A 114 -9.81 -16.11 -3.67
C VAL A 114 -11.22 -16.69 -3.69
N PRO A 115 -11.41 -18.00 -3.49
CA PRO A 115 -12.71 -18.58 -3.27
C PRO A 115 -13.39 -17.96 -2.03
N ILE A 116 -14.72 -18.01 -1.98
CA ILE A 116 -15.45 -17.67 -0.74
C ILE A 116 -14.93 -18.56 0.40
N ASP A 117 -14.93 -18.02 1.64
CA ASP A 117 -14.42 -18.75 2.81
C ASP A 117 -15.37 -19.88 3.21
N HIS A 118 -15.50 -20.85 2.31
CA HIS A 118 -16.35 -22.03 2.44
C HIS A 118 -15.59 -23.28 2.00
N TRP A 119 -15.67 -24.33 2.79
CA TRP A 119 -14.92 -25.56 2.54
C TRP A 119 -15.21 -26.21 1.16
N LEU A 120 -16.49 -26.12 0.67
CA LEU A 120 -16.87 -26.63 -0.65
C LEU A 120 -16.19 -25.87 -1.81
N ALA A 121 -15.81 -24.61 -1.62
CA ALA A 121 -15.10 -23.82 -2.61
C ALA A 121 -13.57 -23.95 -2.46
N LEU A 122 -13.06 -24.00 -1.24
CA LEU A 122 -11.61 -24.08 -0.98
C LEU A 122 -11.02 -25.46 -1.17
N LEU A 123 -11.81 -26.53 -0.99
CA LEU A 123 -11.35 -27.90 -1.21
C LEU A 123 -11.00 -28.18 -2.68
N PRO A 124 -11.88 -27.96 -3.69
CA PRO A 124 -11.53 -28.14 -5.08
C PRO A 124 -10.39 -27.20 -5.53
N PHE A 125 -10.36 -25.98 -5.04
CA PHE A 125 -9.26 -25.03 -5.29
C PHE A 125 -7.92 -25.61 -4.84
N ARG A 126 -7.82 -26.07 -3.58
CA ARG A 126 -6.62 -26.69 -3.03
C ARG A 126 -6.23 -27.96 -3.77
N CYS A 127 -7.19 -28.82 -4.10
CA CYS A 127 -6.95 -30.07 -4.83
C CYS A 127 -6.40 -29.83 -6.23
N TYR A 128 -6.83 -28.78 -6.90
CA TYR A 128 -6.33 -28.41 -8.22
C TYR A 128 -4.94 -27.75 -8.17
N TRP A 129 -4.79 -26.71 -7.34
CA TRP A 129 -3.55 -25.92 -7.29
C TRP A 129 -2.42 -26.64 -6.56
N ARG A 130 -2.72 -27.49 -5.60
CA ARG A 130 -1.76 -28.27 -4.78
C ARG A 130 -0.58 -27.43 -4.32
N PRO A 131 -0.81 -26.34 -3.57
CA PRO A 131 0.29 -25.53 -3.06
C PRO A 131 1.16 -26.32 -2.09
N CYS A 132 2.48 -26.11 -2.14
CA CYS A 132 3.41 -26.64 -1.15
C CYS A 132 3.46 -25.77 0.10
N LEU A 133 3.17 -24.47 -0.04
CA LEU A 133 3.22 -23.49 1.06
C LEU A 133 2.16 -22.43 0.84
N GLY A 134 1.51 -21.99 1.93
CA GLY A 134 0.58 -20.87 1.96
C GLY A 134 1.17 -19.66 2.66
N VAL A 135 0.94 -18.47 2.08
CA VAL A 135 1.41 -17.19 2.62
C VAL A 135 0.25 -16.21 2.68
N LEU A 136 -0.07 -15.71 3.87
CA LEU A 136 -1.04 -14.65 4.08
C LEU A 136 -0.33 -13.32 4.34
N ALA A 137 -0.82 -12.26 3.71
CA ALA A 137 -0.42 -10.91 4.04
C ALA A 137 -1.17 -10.39 5.27
N GLU A 138 -0.50 -9.62 6.10
CA GLU A 138 -1.03 -8.94 7.28
C GLU A 138 -1.75 -9.89 8.27
N ALA A 139 -3.09 -9.84 8.38
CA ALA A 139 -3.85 -10.64 9.35
C ALA A 139 -5.17 -11.18 8.79
N GLU A 140 -5.19 -11.62 7.53
CA GLU A 140 -6.36 -12.20 6.86
C GLU A 140 -6.66 -13.63 7.33
N LEU A 141 -7.00 -13.78 8.62
CA LEU A 141 -7.20 -15.06 9.30
C LEU A 141 -8.63 -15.62 9.09
N TRP A 142 -9.01 -15.91 7.84
CA TRP A 142 -10.29 -16.52 7.53
C TRP A 142 -10.25 -18.04 7.81
N PRO A 143 -11.27 -18.60 8.48
CA PRO A 143 -11.20 -19.96 9.01
C PRO A 143 -10.89 -21.06 7.99
N GLU A 144 -11.63 -21.10 6.88
CA GLU A 144 -11.40 -22.15 5.86
C GLU A 144 -10.18 -21.86 5.01
N LEU A 145 -9.87 -20.59 4.73
CA LEU A 145 -8.65 -20.19 4.03
C LEU A 145 -7.40 -20.65 4.79
N VAL A 146 -7.36 -20.38 6.11
CA VAL A 146 -6.29 -20.83 7.02
C VAL A 146 -6.17 -22.35 7.03
N GLN A 147 -7.29 -23.08 6.99
CA GLN A 147 -7.27 -24.55 6.92
C GLN A 147 -6.84 -25.08 5.54
N ALA A 148 -7.14 -24.36 4.48
CA ALA A 148 -6.80 -24.77 3.12
C ALA A 148 -5.32 -24.59 2.78
N MET A 149 -4.64 -23.66 3.44
CA MET A 149 -3.23 -23.37 3.20
C MET A 149 -2.31 -24.37 3.95
N PRO A 150 -1.43 -25.10 3.24
CA PRO A 150 -0.40 -25.91 3.87
C PRO A 150 0.76 -25.03 4.37
N HIS A 151 1.46 -25.49 5.41
CA HIS A 151 2.66 -24.79 5.93
C HIS A 151 2.49 -23.27 5.98
N LEU A 152 1.41 -22.83 6.65
CA LEU A 152 0.95 -21.45 6.58
C LEU A 152 1.93 -20.48 7.23
N HIS A 153 2.38 -19.52 6.46
CA HIS A 153 3.17 -18.38 6.91
C HIS A 153 2.34 -17.10 6.88
N LEU A 154 2.50 -16.30 7.91
CA LEU A 154 1.97 -14.95 7.98
C LEU A 154 3.12 -13.98 7.80
N ILE A 155 3.13 -13.21 6.71
CA ILE A 155 4.18 -12.24 6.45
C ILE A 155 3.63 -10.83 6.46
N ASN A 156 4.50 -9.87 6.75
CA ASN A 156 4.11 -8.49 6.93
C ASN A 156 2.96 -8.36 7.95
N ALA A 157 3.01 -9.23 8.99
CA ALA A 157 1.90 -9.43 9.92
C ALA A 157 1.65 -8.17 10.75
N ARG A 158 0.42 -7.67 10.66
CA ARG A 158 -0.02 -6.47 11.36
C ARG A 158 -1.34 -6.74 12.07
N MET A 159 -1.44 -6.27 13.31
CA MET A 159 -2.67 -6.37 14.08
C MET A 159 -2.95 -5.07 14.85
N SER A 160 -3.95 -4.31 14.41
CA SER A 160 -4.35 -3.11 15.14
C SER A 160 -4.82 -3.44 16.57
N GLN A 161 -4.71 -2.48 17.48
CA GLN A 161 -5.18 -2.64 18.86
C GLN A 161 -6.66 -3.04 18.92
N ARG A 162 -7.49 -2.48 18.06
CA ARG A 162 -8.92 -2.82 17.97
C ARG A 162 -9.12 -4.28 17.54
N SER A 163 -8.37 -4.77 16.58
CA SER A 163 -8.42 -6.16 16.12
C SER A 163 -7.93 -7.12 17.20
N TYR A 164 -6.82 -6.79 17.86
CA TYR A 164 -6.30 -7.56 19.01
C TYR A 164 -7.35 -7.72 20.12
N LEU A 165 -7.99 -6.62 20.55
CA LEU A 165 -9.03 -6.65 21.58
C LEU A 165 -10.22 -7.51 21.17
N ARG A 166 -10.61 -7.48 19.89
CA ARG A 166 -11.67 -8.34 19.35
C ARG A 166 -11.29 -9.83 19.41
N HIS A 167 -10.08 -10.20 18.95
CA HIS A 167 -9.62 -11.59 18.98
C HIS A 167 -9.43 -12.10 20.44
N ARG A 168 -8.99 -11.24 21.34
CA ARG A 168 -8.83 -11.58 22.76
C ARG A 168 -10.15 -11.95 23.45
N ARG A 169 -11.30 -11.49 22.97
CA ARG A 169 -12.63 -11.91 23.47
C ARG A 169 -12.94 -13.37 23.18
N PHE A 170 -12.30 -13.95 22.17
CA PHE A 170 -12.50 -15.34 21.76
C PHE A 170 -11.16 -16.10 21.72
N PRO A 171 -10.50 -16.29 22.86
CA PRO A 171 -9.11 -16.79 22.89
C PRO A 171 -8.94 -18.21 22.35
N VAL A 172 -9.96 -19.06 22.50
CA VAL A 172 -9.94 -20.43 21.95
C VAL A 172 -9.98 -20.40 20.42
N TYR A 173 -10.79 -19.53 19.85
CA TYR A 173 -10.91 -19.36 18.40
C TYR A 173 -9.64 -18.74 17.81
N ALA A 174 -9.16 -17.63 18.37
CA ALA A 174 -7.92 -17.00 17.94
C ALA A 174 -6.72 -17.94 18.02
N GLY A 175 -6.55 -18.64 19.15
CA GLY A 175 -5.50 -19.61 19.35
C GLY A 175 -5.60 -20.82 18.42
N TRP A 176 -6.81 -21.23 18.03
CA TRP A 176 -7.00 -22.29 17.05
C TRP A 176 -6.56 -21.88 15.64
N LEU A 177 -6.92 -20.67 15.19
CA LEU A 177 -6.49 -20.13 13.88
C LEU A 177 -4.96 -19.96 13.84
N LEU A 178 -4.41 -19.30 14.87
CA LEU A 178 -2.98 -19.01 14.94
C LEU A 178 -2.12 -20.26 15.17
N ALA A 179 -2.67 -21.35 15.70
CA ALA A 179 -1.97 -22.63 15.79
C ALA A 179 -1.69 -23.28 14.42
N ARG A 180 -2.34 -22.81 13.34
CA ARG A 180 -2.08 -23.21 11.95
C ARG A 180 -0.96 -22.43 11.31
N VAL A 181 -0.65 -21.26 11.86
CA VAL A 181 0.47 -20.41 11.39
C VAL A 181 1.77 -21.02 11.91
N GLU A 182 2.59 -21.52 11.02
CA GLU A 182 3.90 -22.09 11.37
C GLU A 182 4.91 -20.99 11.68
N VAL A 183 4.93 -19.93 10.86
CA VAL A 183 5.82 -18.77 11.03
C VAL A 183 5.00 -17.48 10.90
N CYS A 184 5.17 -16.56 11.84
CA CYS A 184 4.55 -15.25 11.85
C CYS A 184 5.63 -14.16 11.87
N LEU A 185 5.74 -13.43 10.76
CA LEU A 185 6.75 -12.38 10.57
C LEU A 185 6.07 -11.01 10.61
N ALA A 186 6.14 -10.38 11.78
CA ALA A 186 5.42 -9.16 12.11
C ALA A 186 6.16 -7.91 11.64
N GLN A 187 5.40 -6.84 11.36
CA GLN A 187 5.94 -5.54 10.97
C GLN A 187 6.63 -4.80 12.11
N SER A 188 6.17 -5.01 13.35
CA SER A 188 6.69 -4.33 14.54
C SER A 188 6.77 -5.26 15.73
N GLN A 189 7.55 -4.87 16.76
CA GLN A 189 7.59 -5.59 18.04
C GLN A 189 6.22 -5.60 18.73
N ALA A 190 5.46 -4.51 18.61
CA ALA A 190 4.11 -4.43 19.16
C ALA A 190 3.15 -5.42 18.50
N ASP A 191 3.23 -5.60 17.18
CA ASP A 191 2.45 -6.60 16.46
C ASP A 191 2.89 -8.02 16.84
N ALA A 192 4.20 -8.28 16.88
CA ALA A 192 4.75 -9.56 17.28
C ALA A 192 4.23 -9.98 18.67
N GLU A 193 4.22 -9.06 19.64
CA GLU A 193 3.72 -9.31 20.97
C GLU A 193 2.22 -9.61 20.99
N ARG A 194 1.41 -8.90 20.20
CA ARG A 194 -0.03 -9.18 20.04
C ARG A 194 -0.28 -10.58 19.51
N PHE A 195 0.46 -11.01 18.47
CA PHE A 195 0.34 -12.35 17.91
C PHE A 195 0.77 -13.44 18.89
N ARG A 196 1.86 -13.25 19.64
CA ARG A 196 2.29 -14.18 20.72
C ARG A 196 1.21 -14.33 21.79
N ARG A 197 0.65 -13.23 22.26
CA ARG A 197 -0.44 -13.24 23.27
C ARG A 197 -1.71 -13.93 22.80
N LEU A 198 -1.97 -13.94 21.50
CA LEU A 198 -3.10 -14.65 20.90
C LEU A 198 -2.80 -16.13 20.60
N GLY A 199 -1.55 -16.58 20.76
CA GLY A 199 -1.17 -17.99 20.66
C GLY A 199 -0.39 -18.39 19.42
N ALA A 200 0.11 -17.44 18.63
CA ALA A 200 1.09 -17.73 17.58
C ALA A 200 2.42 -18.22 18.22
N ARG A 201 3.07 -19.19 17.59
CA ARG A 201 4.21 -19.89 18.19
C ARG A 201 5.56 -19.34 17.79
N ASP A 202 5.85 -19.32 16.51
CA ASP A 202 7.09 -18.79 15.95
C ASP A 202 6.81 -17.38 15.41
N VAL A 203 7.17 -16.37 16.22
CA VAL A 203 6.87 -14.97 15.91
C VAL A 203 8.14 -14.14 15.98
N SER A 204 8.50 -13.50 14.88
CA SER A 204 9.62 -12.58 14.78
C SER A 204 9.16 -11.22 14.23
N ALA A 205 9.74 -10.12 14.70
CA ALA A 205 9.54 -8.81 14.13
C ALA A 205 10.67 -8.53 13.13
N LEU A 206 10.33 -8.46 11.84
CA LEU A 206 11.30 -8.26 10.76
C LEU A 206 11.18 -6.89 10.06
N GLY A 207 10.17 -6.11 10.39
CA GLY A 207 9.88 -4.87 9.68
C GLY A 207 8.87 -5.05 8.54
N SER A 208 8.61 -3.96 7.82
CA SER A 208 7.63 -3.93 6.74
C SER A 208 8.28 -4.16 5.38
N THR A 209 7.72 -5.08 4.59
CA THR A 209 8.12 -5.31 3.19
C THR A 209 7.82 -4.11 2.28
N LYS A 210 6.97 -3.20 2.73
CA LYS A 210 6.71 -1.94 2.01
C LYS A 210 7.96 -1.08 1.85
N LEU A 211 8.95 -1.24 2.74
CA LEU A 211 10.25 -0.54 2.66
C LEU A 211 11.08 -0.97 1.44
N ASP A 212 10.83 -2.14 0.89
CA ASP A 212 11.47 -2.65 -0.32
C ASP A 212 10.67 -2.35 -1.60
N ALA A 213 9.61 -1.54 -1.52
CA ALA A 213 8.83 -1.16 -2.70
C ALA A 213 9.71 -0.38 -3.67
N ASP A 214 9.54 -0.65 -4.98
CA ASP A 214 10.22 0.13 -6.00
C ASP A 214 9.78 1.60 -5.94
N PRO A 215 10.70 2.52 -6.25
CA PRO A 215 10.34 3.91 -6.42
C PRO A 215 9.30 4.04 -7.55
N PRO A 216 8.40 5.03 -7.46
CA PRO A 216 7.45 5.28 -8.52
C PRO A 216 8.19 5.66 -9.82
N PRO A 217 7.65 5.29 -11.01
CA PRO A 217 8.28 5.59 -12.28
C PRO A 217 8.40 7.12 -12.49
N VAL A 218 9.52 7.51 -13.07
CA VAL A 218 9.82 8.91 -13.43
C VAL A 218 9.82 9.05 -14.94
N ASN A 219 9.03 9.98 -15.45
CA ASN A 219 9.06 10.38 -16.86
C ASN A 219 10.13 11.48 -17.05
N SER A 220 11.25 11.14 -17.67
CA SER A 220 12.37 12.08 -17.85
C SER A 220 12.01 13.31 -18.67
N VAL A 221 11.18 13.16 -19.70
CA VAL A 221 10.74 14.27 -20.56
C VAL A 221 9.88 15.24 -19.76
N HIS A 222 8.93 14.73 -18.98
CA HIS A 222 8.08 15.56 -18.13
C HIS A 222 8.87 16.19 -16.98
N LEU A 223 9.88 15.49 -16.44
CA LEU A 223 10.75 16.04 -15.40
C LEU A 223 11.52 17.27 -15.92
N GLU A 224 12.14 17.16 -17.11
CA GLU A 224 12.83 18.28 -17.75
C GLU A 224 11.87 19.46 -17.99
N LEU A 225 10.64 19.19 -18.45
CA LEU A 225 9.63 20.22 -18.67
C LEU A 225 9.24 20.93 -17.36
N VAL A 226 9.01 20.21 -16.26
CA VAL A 226 8.72 20.80 -14.95
C VAL A 226 9.87 21.68 -14.48
N GLN A 227 11.12 21.24 -14.66
CA GLN A 227 12.30 22.02 -14.30
C GLN A 227 12.41 23.32 -15.14
N GLN A 228 12.07 23.26 -16.42
CA GLN A 228 12.00 24.45 -17.28
C GLN A 228 10.86 25.40 -16.86
N VAL A 229 9.68 24.86 -16.54
CA VAL A 229 8.53 25.64 -16.06
C VAL A 229 8.88 26.44 -14.82
N PHE A 230 9.60 25.86 -13.89
CA PHE A 230 10.05 26.57 -12.68
C PHE A 230 11.35 27.35 -12.85
N ALA A 231 11.97 27.33 -14.04
CA ALA A 231 13.18 28.12 -14.37
C ALA A 231 14.30 28.02 -13.31
N GLY A 232 14.55 26.81 -12.78
CA GLY A 232 15.59 26.56 -11.78
C GLY A 232 15.22 26.95 -10.34
N ARG A 233 13.99 27.40 -10.08
CA ARG A 233 13.49 27.61 -8.71
C ARG A 233 13.37 26.29 -7.96
N SER A 234 13.64 26.34 -6.66
CA SER A 234 13.41 25.17 -5.78
C SER A 234 11.92 24.93 -5.57
N VAL A 235 11.49 23.69 -5.71
CA VAL A 235 10.06 23.33 -5.71
C VAL A 235 9.68 22.63 -4.40
N LEU A 236 8.61 23.12 -3.74
CA LEU A 236 7.89 22.40 -2.72
C LEU A 236 6.74 21.65 -3.38
N LEU A 237 6.65 20.34 -3.15
CA LEU A 237 5.53 19.52 -3.59
C LEU A 237 4.58 19.23 -2.43
N LEU A 238 3.30 19.57 -2.57
CA LEU A 238 2.23 19.01 -1.75
C LEU A 238 1.64 17.80 -2.48
N ALA A 239 2.02 16.62 -2.04
CA ALA A 239 1.73 15.36 -2.71
C ALA A 239 0.42 14.73 -2.23
N SER A 240 -0.47 14.39 -3.16
CA SER A 240 -1.76 13.74 -2.88
C SER A 240 -2.63 14.51 -1.88
N SER A 241 -2.75 15.81 -2.09
CA SER A 241 -3.53 16.72 -1.24
C SER A 241 -5.05 16.46 -1.32
N HIS A 242 -5.74 16.87 -0.30
CA HIS A 242 -7.19 16.75 -0.19
C HIS A 242 -7.87 18.12 -0.05
N ALA A 243 -9.20 18.14 -0.22
CA ALA A 243 -10.00 19.37 -0.19
C ALA A 243 -9.78 20.16 1.11
N GLY A 244 -9.35 21.40 0.99
CA GLY A 244 -9.07 22.31 2.10
C GLY A 244 -7.60 22.39 2.50
N GLU A 245 -6.78 21.37 2.25
CA GLU A 245 -5.33 21.46 2.48
C GLU A 245 -4.68 22.42 1.51
N GLU A 246 -5.05 22.35 0.23
CA GLU A 246 -4.46 23.19 -0.81
C GLU A 246 -4.62 24.68 -0.45
N ARG A 247 -5.81 25.05 0.02
CA ARG A 247 -6.07 26.45 0.41
C ARG A 247 -5.18 26.90 1.58
N GLN A 248 -5.01 26.07 2.60
CA GLN A 248 -4.13 26.38 3.73
C GLN A 248 -2.68 26.61 3.28
N TRP A 249 -2.18 25.77 2.37
CA TRP A 249 -0.83 25.91 1.83
C TRP A 249 -0.69 27.15 0.92
N LEU A 250 -1.69 27.49 0.12
CA LEU A 250 -1.71 28.67 -0.72
C LEU A 250 -1.73 29.97 0.13
N GLU A 251 -2.57 30.02 1.17
CA GLU A 251 -2.63 31.13 2.12
C GLU A 251 -1.28 31.30 2.85
N ALA A 252 -0.71 30.21 3.38
CA ALA A 252 0.60 30.25 4.02
C ALA A 252 1.72 30.69 3.04
N TRP A 253 1.63 30.31 1.76
CA TRP A 253 2.58 30.74 0.72
C TRP A 253 2.55 32.25 0.49
N VAL A 254 1.37 32.86 0.43
CA VAL A 254 1.17 34.30 0.26
C VAL A 254 1.58 35.06 1.53
N GLU A 255 1.13 34.62 2.71
CA GLU A 255 1.43 35.28 4.00
C GLU A 255 2.92 35.35 4.27
N ASN A 256 3.67 34.32 3.92
CA ASN A 256 5.13 34.28 4.08
C ASN A 256 5.88 34.88 2.89
N LYS A 257 5.19 35.52 1.92
CA LYS A 257 5.77 36.22 0.75
C LYS A 257 6.71 35.35 -0.07
N LEU A 258 6.43 34.04 -0.20
CA LEU A 258 7.32 33.09 -0.84
C LEU A 258 7.45 33.30 -2.35
N THR A 259 6.53 34.04 -2.98
CA THR A 259 6.64 34.49 -4.37
C THR A 259 7.81 35.45 -4.61
N GLN A 260 8.34 36.09 -3.56
CA GLN A 260 9.51 36.99 -3.64
C GLN A 260 10.84 36.22 -3.57
N HIS A 261 10.78 34.90 -3.35
CA HIS A 261 11.94 34.01 -3.26
C HIS A 261 12.01 33.10 -4.49
N PRO A 262 13.16 32.50 -4.81
CA PRO A 262 13.30 31.59 -5.93
C PRO A 262 12.68 30.22 -5.63
N PHE A 263 11.42 30.22 -5.25
CA PHE A 263 10.67 29.02 -4.89
C PHE A 263 9.44 28.85 -5.80
N GLY A 264 9.05 27.61 -6.04
CA GLY A 264 7.82 27.24 -6.75
C GLY A 264 6.99 26.26 -5.92
N LEU A 265 5.68 26.32 -6.06
CA LEU A 265 4.74 25.42 -5.40
C LEU A 265 4.11 24.48 -6.42
N LEU A 266 4.30 23.17 -6.24
CA LEU A 266 3.66 22.12 -7.03
C LEU A 266 2.57 21.45 -6.18
N LEU A 267 1.33 21.56 -6.62
CA LEU A 267 0.17 20.95 -5.95
C LEU A 267 -0.29 19.74 -6.77
N ALA A 268 -0.26 18.57 -6.16
CA ALA A 268 -0.74 17.32 -6.76
C ALA A 268 -1.95 16.77 -5.99
N PRO A 269 -3.19 17.18 -6.35
CA PRO A 269 -4.39 16.70 -5.68
C PRO A 269 -4.56 15.19 -5.79
N ARG A 270 -5.04 14.54 -4.72
CA ARG A 270 -5.35 13.10 -4.70
C ARG A 270 -6.38 12.72 -5.77
N HIS A 271 -7.25 13.67 -6.10
CA HIS A 271 -8.27 13.57 -7.13
C HIS A 271 -8.03 14.65 -8.18
N PRO A 272 -7.41 14.33 -9.33
CA PRO A 272 -7.07 15.30 -10.37
C PRO A 272 -8.26 16.12 -10.91
N GLN A 273 -9.49 15.57 -10.77
CA GLN A 273 -10.71 16.30 -11.15
C GLN A 273 -10.91 17.62 -10.38
N ARG A 274 -10.23 17.76 -9.21
CA ARG A 274 -10.24 18.99 -8.41
C ARG A 274 -9.22 20.02 -8.83
N ALA A 275 -8.37 19.72 -9.81
CA ALA A 275 -7.29 20.62 -10.21
C ALA A 275 -7.78 22.02 -10.63
N GLN A 276 -8.93 22.11 -11.32
CA GLN A 276 -9.52 23.38 -11.69
C GLN A 276 -9.98 24.22 -10.47
N GLU A 277 -10.52 23.57 -9.45
CA GLU A 277 -10.88 24.20 -8.17
C GLU A 277 -9.63 24.77 -7.49
N VAL A 278 -8.56 23.96 -7.41
CA VAL A 278 -7.28 24.37 -6.81
C VAL A 278 -6.64 25.53 -7.59
N LEU A 279 -6.69 25.47 -8.93
CA LEU A 279 -6.22 26.55 -9.79
C LEU A 279 -6.97 27.86 -9.51
N ALA A 280 -8.30 27.80 -9.37
CA ALA A 280 -9.12 28.96 -9.06
C ALA A 280 -8.75 29.55 -7.68
N GLN A 281 -8.56 28.71 -6.66
CA GLN A 281 -8.12 29.15 -5.32
C GLN A 281 -6.78 29.88 -5.35
N ALA A 282 -5.80 29.37 -6.12
CA ALA A 282 -4.51 30.04 -6.27
C ALA A 282 -4.64 31.43 -6.89
N ARG A 283 -5.46 31.54 -7.95
CA ARG A 283 -5.72 32.82 -8.64
C ARG A 283 -6.49 33.81 -7.77
N GLU A 284 -7.44 33.37 -6.97
CA GLU A 284 -8.16 34.21 -5.98
C GLU A 284 -7.20 34.87 -4.99
N LEU A 285 -6.10 34.18 -4.64
CA LEU A 285 -5.07 34.68 -3.73
C LEU A 285 -3.99 35.53 -4.46
N GLY A 286 -4.20 35.84 -5.75
CA GLY A 286 -3.29 36.66 -6.54
C GLY A 286 -2.03 35.94 -7.04
N LEU A 287 -1.98 34.60 -6.94
CA LEU A 287 -0.86 33.82 -7.43
C LEU A 287 -0.97 33.53 -8.93
N SER A 288 0.14 33.61 -9.65
CA SER A 288 0.21 33.08 -11.00
C SER A 288 0.18 31.55 -10.96
N ALA A 289 -0.83 30.94 -11.62
CA ALA A 289 -1.05 29.52 -11.53
C ALA A 289 -1.43 28.90 -12.88
N ALA A 290 -0.90 27.69 -13.14
CA ALA A 290 -1.13 26.94 -14.36
C ALA A 290 -1.46 25.47 -14.06
N LEU A 291 -2.19 24.81 -14.99
CA LEU A 291 -2.34 23.36 -14.98
C LEU A 291 -1.19 22.70 -15.74
N TRP A 292 -0.85 21.49 -15.29
CA TRP A 292 0.15 20.70 -15.99
C TRP A 292 -0.27 20.33 -17.42
N SER A 293 -1.54 19.94 -17.64
CA SER A 293 -2.04 19.56 -18.95
C SER A 293 -1.93 20.68 -20.00
N ASP A 294 -2.10 21.94 -19.58
CA ASP A 294 -1.98 23.11 -20.46
C ASP A 294 -0.53 23.31 -20.93
N LEU A 295 0.43 23.06 -20.04
CA LEU A 295 1.86 23.22 -20.33
C LEU A 295 2.41 22.06 -21.17
N ALA A 296 2.01 20.84 -20.88
CA ALA A 296 2.40 19.65 -21.63
C ALA A 296 1.86 19.66 -23.07
N GLY A 297 0.77 20.40 -23.32
CA GLY A 297 0.18 20.62 -24.65
C GLY A 297 0.88 21.72 -25.51
N GLY A 298 1.98 22.33 -25.03
CA GLY A 298 2.75 23.33 -25.78
C GLY A 298 2.42 24.78 -25.44
N GLY A 299 1.59 25.02 -24.43
CA GLY A 299 1.27 26.34 -23.90
C GLY A 299 2.23 26.77 -22.78
N LEU A 300 3.48 27.07 -23.08
CA LEU A 300 4.45 27.58 -22.09
C LEU A 300 3.98 28.92 -21.52
N ALA A 301 3.28 28.90 -20.39
CA ALA A 301 3.19 30.07 -19.53
C ALA A 301 4.51 30.14 -18.73
N PRO A 302 5.32 31.17 -18.89
CA PRO A 302 6.61 31.22 -18.23
C PRO A 302 6.43 31.40 -16.71
N ASN A 303 6.98 30.45 -15.95
CA ASN A 303 7.34 30.62 -14.54
C ASN A 303 6.18 30.92 -13.57
N PRO A 304 5.12 30.06 -13.48
CA PRO A 304 4.04 30.25 -12.53
C PRO A 304 4.52 30.10 -11.09
N ASP A 305 3.90 30.81 -10.14
CA ASP A 305 4.13 30.59 -8.71
C ASP A 305 3.66 29.20 -8.28
N VAL A 306 2.55 28.76 -8.90
CA VAL A 306 1.89 27.49 -8.59
C VAL A 306 1.65 26.67 -9.85
N LEU A 307 2.12 25.42 -9.83
CA LEU A 307 1.75 24.42 -10.84
C LEU A 307 0.80 23.41 -10.21
N VAL A 308 -0.34 23.17 -10.84
CA VAL A 308 -1.32 22.17 -10.38
C VAL A 308 -1.27 20.95 -11.29
N ALA A 309 -0.94 19.80 -10.71
CA ALA A 309 -0.91 18.51 -11.41
C ALA A 309 -2.33 17.93 -11.55
N ASP A 310 -2.82 17.82 -12.77
CA ASP A 310 -4.16 17.37 -13.12
C ASP A 310 -4.18 16.01 -13.83
N VAL A 311 -3.09 15.25 -13.74
CA VAL A 311 -2.92 13.92 -14.35
C VAL A 311 -2.61 12.85 -13.33
N ILE A 312 -2.88 11.58 -13.69
CA ILE A 312 -2.60 10.40 -12.86
C ILE A 312 -1.35 9.69 -13.40
N GLY A 313 -0.55 9.11 -12.47
CA GLY A 313 0.58 8.26 -12.83
C GLY A 313 1.93 8.96 -12.87
N GLU A 314 1.96 10.27 -12.68
CA GLU A 314 3.18 11.10 -12.75
C GLU A 314 3.77 11.46 -11.37
N MET A 315 3.34 10.84 -10.28
CA MET A 315 3.79 11.21 -8.93
C MET A 315 5.31 11.08 -8.78
N GLY A 316 5.94 10.07 -9.40
CA GLY A 316 7.39 9.93 -9.39
C GLY A 316 8.11 11.12 -10.04
N THR A 317 7.54 11.67 -11.10
CA THR A 317 8.04 12.86 -11.81
C THR A 317 7.94 14.10 -10.90
N TRP A 318 6.78 14.32 -10.26
CA TRP A 318 6.56 15.43 -9.34
C TRP A 318 7.49 15.40 -8.15
N ILE A 319 7.64 14.21 -7.53
CA ILE A 319 8.58 14.00 -6.42
C ILE A 319 10.02 14.27 -6.87
N SER A 320 10.42 13.80 -8.06
CA SER A 320 11.77 13.99 -8.57
C SER A 320 12.09 15.46 -8.89
N ALA A 321 11.09 16.25 -9.24
CA ALA A 321 11.25 17.69 -9.47
C ALA A 321 11.32 18.51 -8.18
N ALA A 322 10.84 17.98 -7.05
CA ALA A 322 10.74 18.71 -5.79
C ALA A 322 12.04 18.66 -4.96
N ALA A 323 12.35 19.74 -4.26
CA ALA A 323 13.40 19.80 -3.24
C ALA A 323 12.93 19.20 -1.91
N VAL A 324 11.65 19.38 -1.60
CA VAL A 324 11.00 18.85 -0.41
C VAL A 324 9.57 18.43 -0.74
N VAL A 325 9.12 17.34 -0.12
CA VAL A 325 7.77 16.79 -0.33
C VAL A 325 6.98 16.86 0.97
N VAL A 326 5.80 17.44 0.89
CA VAL A 326 4.81 17.45 1.97
C VAL A 326 3.74 16.42 1.64
N MET A 327 3.43 15.53 2.59
CA MET A 327 2.41 14.51 2.39
C MET A 327 1.02 15.06 2.71
N GLY A 328 0.14 15.04 1.72
CA GLY A 328 -1.27 15.41 1.87
C GLY A 328 -2.07 14.41 2.70
N GLY A 329 -3.28 14.80 3.11
CA GLY A 329 -4.14 14.01 3.98
C GLY A 329 -3.64 13.90 5.41
N SER A 330 -2.60 14.66 5.78
CA SER A 330 -1.95 14.58 7.08
C SER A 330 -2.15 15.80 7.98
N PHE A 331 -2.66 16.91 7.44
CA PHE A 331 -2.88 18.19 8.15
C PHE A 331 -4.35 18.46 8.49
N TYR A 332 -5.17 17.42 8.54
CA TYR A 332 -6.57 17.53 8.90
C TYR A 332 -6.79 17.56 10.42
N PRO A 333 -7.82 18.27 10.91
CA PRO A 333 -8.31 18.13 12.29
C PRO A 333 -8.68 16.67 12.59
N GLN A 334 -8.53 16.26 13.87
CA GLN A 334 -8.75 14.86 14.29
C GLN A 334 -10.17 14.32 14.00
N ASP A 335 -11.17 15.20 13.95
CA ASP A 335 -12.57 14.86 13.61
C ASP A 335 -12.76 14.53 12.12
N ARG A 336 -11.80 14.90 11.26
CA ARG A 336 -11.77 14.64 9.82
C ARG A 336 -10.51 13.92 9.37
N ALA A 337 -9.85 13.20 10.29
CA ALA A 337 -8.61 12.52 10.03
C ALA A 337 -8.68 11.61 8.79
N LEU A 338 -7.75 11.77 7.84
CA LEU A 338 -7.64 10.98 6.60
C LEU A 338 -6.54 9.92 6.69
N GLY A 339 -5.65 10.02 7.68
CA GLY A 339 -4.60 9.05 7.96
C GLY A 339 -3.33 9.20 7.13
N GLY A 340 -3.17 10.32 6.43
CA GLY A 340 -2.00 10.61 5.60
C GLY A 340 -1.90 9.78 4.31
N GLN A 341 -0.96 10.16 3.44
CA GLN A 341 -0.63 9.48 2.19
C GLN A 341 0.73 8.79 2.27
N ASN A 342 1.11 8.02 1.24
CA ASN A 342 2.28 7.13 1.24
C ASN A 342 3.62 7.90 1.28
N PRO A 343 4.36 7.91 2.40
CA PRO A 343 5.64 8.60 2.52
C PRO A 343 6.82 7.85 1.90
N LEU A 344 6.63 6.58 1.52
CA LEU A 344 7.72 5.76 0.99
C LEU A 344 8.13 6.15 -0.43
N GLU A 345 7.20 6.69 -1.22
CA GLU A 345 7.50 7.12 -2.60
C GLU A 345 8.55 8.23 -2.65
N PRO A 346 8.40 9.35 -1.91
CA PRO A 346 9.45 10.37 -1.88
C PRO A 346 10.73 9.90 -1.18
N VAL A 347 10.64 9.08 -0.13
CA VAL A 347 11.82 8.50 0.53
C VAL A 347 12.61 7.61 -0.44
N ALA A 348 11.93 6.77 -1.23
CA ALA A 348 12.58 5.91 -2.23
C ALA A 348 13.28 6.71 -3.35
N LEU A 349 12.80 7.93 -3.63
CA LEU A 349 13.42 8.88 -4.57
C LEU A 349 14.41 9.84 -3.89
N GLY A 350 14.78 9.60 -2.63
CA GLY A 350 15.79 10.36 -1.90
C GLY A 350 15.36 11.80 -1.56
N ARG A 351 14.06 12.06 -1.44
CA ARG A 351 13.55 13.39 -1.11
C ARG A 351 13.23 13.52 0.37
N PRO A 352 13.55 14.66 1.01
CA PRO A 352 13.08 14.98 2.36
C PRO A 352 11.55 15.00 2.40
N VAL A 353 10.98 14.40 3.45
CA VAL A 353 9.52 14.28 3.59
C VAL A 353 9.05 15.00 4.85
N LEU A 354 8.04 15.85 4.69
CA LEU A 354 7.31 16.46 5.79
C LEU A 354 5.88 15.92 5.82
N CYS A 355 5.33 15.72 7.00
CA CYS A 355 3.93 15.33 7.17
C CYS A 355 3.31 16.01 8.39
N GLY A 356 1.99 16.07 8.41
CA GLY A 356 1.23 16.53 9.56
C GLY A 356 1.10 15.47 10.65
N PRO A 357 0.31 15.76 11.70
CA PRO A 357 0.14 14.87 12.85
C PRO A 357 -0.65 13.59 12.53
N ASP A 358 -1.47 13.58 11.46
CA ASP A 358 -2.30 12.43 11.09
C ASP A 358 -1.62 11.56 10.02
N MET A 359 -0.95 10.51 10.48
CA MET A 359 -0.35 9.47 9.64
C MET A 359 -0.85 8.07 10.04
N ALA A 360 -2.11 7.95 10.44
CA ALA A 360 -2.67 6.71 10.97
C ALA A 360 -2.62 5.53 9.99
N ASN A 361 -2.73 5.80 8.67
CA ASN A 361 -2.62 4.76 7.63
C ASN A 361 -1.20 4.19 7.50
N PHE A 362 -0.18 4.93 7.95
CA PHE A 362 1.24 4.60 7.84
C PHE A 362 1.95 4.57 9.19
N SER A 363 1.19 4.40 10.28
CA SER A 363 1.71 4.37 11.65
C SER A 363 2.79 3.31 11.89
N ASP A 364 2.78 2.23 11.11
CA ASP A 364 3.78 1.17 11.11
C ASP A 364 5.13 1.58 10.49
N LEU A 365 5.11 2.61 9.64
CA LEU A 365 6.29 3.13 8.96
C LEU A 365 6.84 4.42 9.61
N LEU A 366 6.02 5.09 10.41
CA LEU A 366 6.34 6.42 10.93
C LEU A 366 7.60 6.39 11.80
N GLU A 367 7.67 5.50 12.79
CA GLU A 367 8.81 5.39 13.69
C GLU A 367 10.14 5.06 12.95
N PRO A 368 10.20 4.04 12.06
CA PRO A 368 11.39 3.79 11.26
C PRO A 368 11.84 4.96 10.39
N LEU A 369 10.90 5.69 9.78
CA LEU A 369 11.21 6.82 8.91
C LEU A 369 11.70 8.04 9.69
N LEU A 370 11.11 8.32 10.87
CA LEU A 370 11.55 9.35 11.79
C LEU A 370 12.96 9.05 12.33
N ALA A 371 13.20 7.81 12.78
CA ALA A 371 14.50 7.38 13.31
C ALA A 371 15.60 7.43 12.24
N ALA A 372 15.27 7.18 10.98
CA ALA A 372 16.18 7.29 9.85
C ALA A 372 16.40 8.74 9.37
N GLY A 373 15.70 9.72 9.92
CA GLY A 373 15.76 11.11 9.47
C GLY A 373 15.22 11.35 8.06
N CYS A 374 14.44 10.39 7.53
CA CYS A 374 13.86 10.50 6.18
C CYS A 374 12.56 11.30 6.17
N LEU A 375 11.90 11.39 7.33
CA LEU A 375 10.60 12.04 7.50
C LEU A 375 10.64 12.91 8.77
N GLN A 376 10.01 14.08 8.69
CA GLN A 376 9.77 14.95 9.83
C GLN A 376 8.26 15.17 9.97
N GLN A 377 7.74 14.94 11.18
CA GLN A 377 6.34 15.22 11.51
C GLN A 377 6.24 16.64 12.08
N CYS A 378 5.29 17.41 11.56
CA CYS A 378 5.03 18.81 11.90
C CYS A 378 3.65 18.94 12.54
N ALA A 379 3.50 19.88 13.46
CA ALA A 379 2.24 20.09 14.19
C ALA A 379 1.13 20.67 13.29
N ASP A 380 1.51 21.56 12.38
CA ASP A 380 0.61 22.30 11.48
C ASP A 380 1.34 22.74 10.19
N VAL A 381 0.62 23.40 9.30
CA VAL A 381 1.15 23.92 8.04
C VAL A 381 2.25 24.95 8.26
N ALA A 382 2.14 25.82 9.27
CA ALA A 382 3.15 26.83 9.59
C ALA A 382 4.47 26.19 10.00
N ALA A 383 4.42 25.21 10.91
CA ALA A 383 5.58 24.43 11.32
C ALA A 383 6.21 23.63 10.15
N ALA A 384 5.38 23.08 9.28
CA ALA A 384 5.86 22.37 8.08
C ALA A 384 6.53 23.31 7.08
N LEU A 385 5.97 24.49 6.88
CA LEU A 385 6.59 25.50 6.03
C LEU A 385 7.93 25.99 6.60
N ALA A 386 8.00 26.25 7.91
CA ALA A 386 9.25 26.61 8.59
C ALA A 386 10.33 25.53 8.44
N ALA A 387 9.94 24.24 8.49
CA ALA A 387 10.84 23.11 8.26
C ALA A 387 11.24 22.96 6.78
N ALA A 388 10.38 23.35 5.84
CA ALA A 388 10.64 23.28 4.41
C ALA A 388 11.64 24.34 3.93
N LEU A 389 11.60 25.56 4.48
CA LEU A 389 12.42 26.69 4.03
C LEU A 389 13.92 26.38 3.95
N PRO A 390 14.57 25.81 4.98
CA PRO A 390 15.99 25.44 4.92
C PRO A 390 16.29 24.41 3.80
N LEU A 391 15.33 23.51 3.52
CA LEU A 391 15.46 22.48 2.50
C LEU A 391 15.32 23.07 1.08
N LEU A 392 14.50 24.10 0.91
CA LEU A 392 14.32 24.82 -0.36
C LEU A 392 15.55 25.66 -0.74
N VAL A 393 16.30 26.15 0.24
CA VAL A 393 17.53 26.96 -0.02
C VAL A 393 18.71 26.06 -0.41
N GLN A 394 18.72 24.80 0.02
CA GLN A 394 19.80 23.89 -0.32
C GLN A 394 19.72 23.45 -1.79
N PRO A 395 20.86 23.33 -2.50
CA PRO A 395 20.86 22.76 -3.84
C PRO A 395 20.28 21.34 -3.80
N LEU A 396 19.47 21.01 -4.79
CA LEU A 396 18.92 19.67 -4.97
C LEU A 396 20.08 18.66 -4.84
N PRO A 397 20.01 17.71 -3.91
CA PRO A 397 21.04 16.69 -3.84
C PRO A 397 21.08 15.99 -5.22
N GLN A 398 22.25 15.98 -5.87
CA GLN A 398 22.48 15.33 -7.17
C GLN A 398 22.37 13.80 -7.13
N ARG A 399 21.63 13.28 -6.18
CA ARG A 399 21.43 11.84 -5.98
C ARG A 399 20.24 11.34 -6.79
N HIS A 400 20.44 11.29 -8.09
CA HIS A 400 19.66 10.36 -8.90
C HIS A 400 20.09 8.93 -8.52
N GLY A 401 19.26 8.20 -7.77
CA GLY A 401 19.37 6.76 -7.62
C GLY A 401 19.85 6.18 -6.30
N GLU A 402 20.40 6.98 -5.39
CA GLU A 402 20.72 6.49 -4.03
C GLU A 402 19.89 7.20 -2.96
N GLY A 403 18.56 7.04 -3.05
CA GLY A 403 17.71 7.26 -1.89
C GLY A 403 18.19 6.41 -0.72
N LEU A 404 17.98 6.88 0.50
CA LEU A 404 18.24 6.06 1.69
C LEU A 404 17.38 4.80 1.56
N ARG A 405 17.93 3.72 0.99
CA ARG A 405 17.24 2.44 0.86
C ARG A 405 17.15 1.85 2.27
N LEU A 406 16.09 2.20 2.95
CA LEU A 406 15.66 1.40 4.08
C LEU A 406 15.42 0.01 3.50
N ARG A 407 16.30 -0.92 3.82
CA ARG A 407 16.14 -2.30 3.36
C ARG A 407 15.08 -2.95 4.23
N GLY A 408 13.99 -3.32 3.62
CA GLY A 408 13.00 -4.19 4.22
C GLY A 408 13.43 -5.66 4.19
N PRO A 409 12.61 -6.54 4.72
CA PRO A 409 12.95 -7.95 4.89
C PRO A 409 12.69 -8.81 3.65
N SER A 410 12.37 -8.28 2.48
CA SER A 410 11.83 -9.06 1.34
C SER A 410 12.80 -10.13 0.83
N GLN A 411 14.10 -9.85 0.74
CA GLN A 411 15.10 -10.84 0.34
C GLN A 411 15.24 -11.97 1.36
N LEU A 412 15.24 -11.62 2.66
CA LEU A 412 15.26 -12.61 3.74
C LEU A 412 14.01 -13.47 3.70
N LEU A 413 12.84 -12.86 3.52
CA LEU A 413 11.56 -13.56 3.42
C LEU A 413 11.54 -14.51 2.23
N ALA A 414 11.94 -14.06 1.05
CA ALA A 414 12.05 -14.90 -0.14
C ALA A 414 12.96 -16.11 0.11
N SER A 415 14.12 -15.90 0.72
CA SER A 415 15.06 -16.98 1.07
C SER A 415 14.46 -17.99 2.05
N LEU A 416 13.73 -17.53 3.06
CA LEU A 416 13.04 -18.41 4.03
C LEU A 416 11.95 -19.26 3.36
N LEU A 417 11.13 -18.64 2.50
CA LEU A 417 10.05 -19.33 1.79
C LEU A 417 10.59 -20.39 0.80
N LEU A 418 11.68 -20.10 0.10
CA LEU A 418 12.32 -21.05 -0.82
C LEU A 418 12.90 -22.28 -0.12
N LYS A 419 13.45 -22.12 1.08
CA LYS A 419 14.01 -23.23 1.86
C LYS A 419 12.95 -24.25 2.29
N GLN A 420 11.72 -23.84 2.47
CA GLN A 420 10.63 -24.71 2.92
C GLN A 420 9.87 -25.40 1.79
N CYS A 421 10.07 -24.98 0.55
CA CYS A 421 9.43 -25.59 -0.62
C CYS A 421 10.34 -26.60 -1.34
N ARG A 422 11.56 -26.79 -0.85
CA ARG A 422 12.49 -27.83 -1.26
C ARG A 422 12.33 -29.06 -0.39
#